data_0232f85747479a536367ff82d189fd1e
#
_entry.id   0232f85747479a536367ff82d189fd1e
#
_cell.length_a   1.000
_cell.length_b   1.000
_cell.length_c   1.000
_cell.angle_alpha   90.00
_cell.angle_beta   90.00
_cell.angle_gamma   90.00
#
_symmetry.space_group_name_H-M   'P 1'
#
loop_
_entity.id
_entity.type
_entity.pdbx_description
1 polymer ?
#
loop_
_entity_poly.entity_id
_entity_poly.type
_entity_poly.pdbx_seq_one_letter_code
_entity_poly.pdbx_strand_id
1 'polypeptide(L)'
;TNVYSWQQKANKEKGIEGAQIDLILDRRDQIINLCEMKYSLKAYDITPAYLQKLLDRREIFRQASNTSKALHLTFVTAAGIKKNAQEGMIQSEVGLDDLFGEKV
;
A
#
# COMPACT_ATOMS: atom_id res chain seq x y z
N THR A 1 4.48 11.88 -11.66
CA THR A 1 4.34 10.91 -10.56
C THR A 1 5.30 11.27 -9.44
N ASN A 2 4.79 11.46 -8.25
CA ASN A 2 5.59 11.66 -7.06
C ASN A 2 5.73 10.34 -6.32
N VAL A 3 6.95 10.04 -5.85
CA VAL A 3 7.27 8.81 -5.13
C VAL A 3 7.86 9.20 -3.79
N TYR A 4 7.27 8.72 -2.71
CA TYR A 4 7.76 9.04 -1.36
C TYR A 4 7.31 7.99 -0.34
N SER A 5 7.99 7.94 0.80
CA SER A 5 7.50 7.19 1.96
C SER A 5 6.66 8.11 2.84
N TRP A 6 5.82 7.52 3.69
CA TRP A 6 4.93 8.31 4.53
C TRP A 6 4.83 7.72 5.92
N GLN A 7 4.78 8.60 6.90
CA GLN A 7 4.66 8.21 8.30
C GLN A 7 3.88 9.26 9.07
N GLN A 8 3.01 8.81 9.95
CA GLN A 8 2.30 9.65 10.91
C GLN A 8 2.49 9.08 12.30
N LYS A 9 2.96 9.91 13.23
CA LYS A 9 3.08 9.52 14.62
C LYS A 9 1.73 9.60 15.32
N ALA A 10 1.48 8.64 16.21
CA ALA A 10 0.30 8.67 17.05
C ALA A 10 0.32 9.88 17.97
N ASN A 11 -0.85 10.50 18.17
CA ASN A 11 -1.02 11.56 19.15
C ASN A 11 -2.35 11.33 19.87
N LYS A 12 -2.28 10.76 21.06
CA LYS A 12 -3.47 10.37 21.81
C LYS A 12 -4.31 11.57 22.24
N GLU A 13 -3.69 12.71 22.53
CA GLU A 13 -4.40 13.91 22.95
C GLU A 13 -5.29 14.45 21.84
N LYS A 14 -4.87 14.33 20.58
CA LYS A 14 -5.60 14.80 19.42
C LYS A 14 -6.41 13.70 18.74
N GLY A 15 -6.42 12.49 19.28
CA GLY A 15 -7.10 11.37 18.68
C GLY A 15 -6.50 10.91 17.35
N ILE A 16 -5.20 11.14 17.13
CA ILE A 16 -4.51 10.80 15.89
C ILE A 16 -3.87 9.43 16.04
N GLU A 17 -4.17 8.53 15.11
CA GLU A 17 -3.55 7.21 15.05
C GLU A 17 -2.25 7.26 14.24
N GLY A 18 -1.26 6.47 14.68
CA GLY A 18 -0.01 6.32 13.96
C GLY A 18 -0.12 5.34 12.81
N ALA A 19 0.61 5.60 11.74
CA ALA A 19 0.70 4.70 10.60
C ALA A 19 1.96 4.96 9.80
N GLN A 20 2.39 3.94 9.07
CA GLN A 20 3.54 4.04 8.17
C GLN A 20 3.21 3.32 6.87
N ILE A 21 3.53 3.94 5.75
CA ILE A 21 3.39 3.35 4.42
C ILE A 21 4.77 3.35 3.76
N ASP A 22 5.21 2.18 3.31
CA ASP A 22 6.56 1.98 2.78
C ASP A 22 6.85 2.85 1.57
N LEU A 23 5.89 2.93 0.66
CA LEU A 23 6.03 3.66 -0.58
C LEU A 23 4.68 4.16 -1.06
N ILE A 24 4.64 5.40 -1.47
CA ILE A 24 3.45 6.01 -2.07
C ILE A 24 3.81 6.47 -3.47
N LEU A 25 2.98 6.06 -4.44
CA LEU A 25 3.06 6.51 -5.82
C LEU A 25 1.86 7.43 -6.08
N ASP A 26 2.10 8.73 -6.05
CA ASP A 26 1.05 9.72 -6.33
C ASP A 26 1.04 10.02 -7.82
N ARG A 27 0.08 9.46 -8.51
CA ARG A 27 -0.03 9.48 -9.96
C ARG A 27 -0.85 10.68 -10.44
N ARG A 28 -0.69 11.02 -11.72
CA ARG A 28 -1.43 12.12 -12.33
C ARG A 28 -2.87 11.76 -12.72
N ASP A 29 -3.20 10.48 -12.77
CA ASP A 29 -4.52 9.97 -13.20
C ASP A 29 -5.53 9.88 -12.05
N GLN A 30 -5.36 10.67 -10.99
CA GLN A 30 -6.23 10.71 -9.82
C GLN A 30 -6.21 9.42 -9.00
N ILE A 31 -5.10 8.69 -9.07
CA ILE A 31 -4.87 7.46 -8.31
C ILE A 31 -3.61 7.61 -7.47
N ILE A 32 -3.68 7.19 -6.21
CA ILE A 32 -2.51 7.07 -5.34
C ILE A 32 -2.37 5.59 -4.98
N ASN A 33 -1.21 5.00 -5.31
CA ASN A 33 -0.90 3.65 -4.91
C ASN A 33 -0.22 3.66 -3.55
N LEU A 34 -0.83 2.97 -2.58
CA LEU A 34 -0.25 2.75 -1.26
C LEU A 34 0.44 1.40 -1.30
N CYS A 35 1.77 1.41 -1.36
CA CYS A 35 2.55 0.22 -1.67
C CYS A 35 3.10 -0.42 -0.40
N GLU A 36 2.85 -1.74 -0.27
CA GLU A 36 3.46 -2.58 0.75
C GLU A 36 4.55 -3.42 0.07
N MET A 37 5.75 -3.39 0.60
CA MET A 37 6.88 -4.10 0.01
C MET A 37 7.10 -5.42 0.76
N LYS A 38 7.09 -6.53 0.00
CA LYS A 38 7.27 -7.89 0.55
C LYS A 38 8.37 -8.61 -0.20
N TYR A 39 9.45 -8.89 0.46
CA TYR A 39 10.64 -9.52 -0.10
C TYR A 39 10.68 -11.03 0.12
N SER A 40 9.53 -11.66 0.18
CA SER A 40 9.43 -13.11 0.37
C SER A 40 9.88 -13.86 -0.88
N LEU A 41 10.57 -14.99 -0.69
CA LEU A 41 10.91 -15.92 -1.78
C LEU A 41 9.71 -16.76 -2.20
N LYS A 42 8.66 -16.81 -1.40
CA LYS A 42 7.42 -17.50 -1.70
C LYS A 42 6.30 -16.48 -1.90
N ALA A 43 5.26 -16.88 -2.62
CA ALA A 43 4.08 -16.05 -2.76
C ALA A 43 3.53 -15.68 -1.39
N TYR A 44 3.23 -14.40 -1.21
CA TYR A 44 2.79 -13.88 0.08
C TYR A 44 1.31 -14.18 0.31
N ASP A 45 1.00 -14.73 1.48
CA ASP A 45 -0.37 -15.06 1.87
C ASP A 45 -0.96 -13.93 2.72
N ILE A 46 -1.92 -13.21 2.16
CA ILE A 46 -2.57 -12.10 2.85
C ILE A 46 -3.66 -12.66 3.76
N THR A 47 -3.42 -12.59 5.07
CA THR A 47 -4.42 -13.01 6.05
C THR A 47 -5.50 -11.95 6.23
N PRO A 48 -6.72 -12.32 6.68
CA PRO A 48 -7.75 -11.33 6.97
C PRO A 48 -7.32 -10.26 7.97
N ALA A 49 -6.57 -10.65 9.00
CA ALA A 49 -6.07 -9.70 10.00
C ALA A 49 -5.09 -8.70 9.39
N TYR A 50 -4.21 -9.16 8.50
CA TYR A 50 -3.26 -8.28 7.84
C TYR A 50 -3.96 -7.33 6.86
N LEU A 51 -4.93 -7.85 6.10
CA LEU A 51 -5.74 -7.01 5.22
C LEU A 51 -6.43 -5.89 6.01
N GLN A 52 -6.96 -6.19 7.19
CA GLN A 52 -7.63 -5.18 8.01
C GLN A 52 -6.64 -4.07 8.40
N LYS A 53 -5.41 -4.42 8.73
CA LYS A 53 -4.37 -3.43 9.01
C LYS A 53 -4.10 -2.52 7.80
N LEU A 54 -4.08 -3.09 6.60
CA LEU A 54 -3.87 -2.31 5.38
C LEU A 54 -5.05 -1.36 5.11
N LEU A 55 -6.27 -1.83 5.33
CA LEU A 55 -7.46 -0.99 5.18
C LEU A 55 -7.47 0.14 6.19
N ASP A 56 -7.07 -0.13 7.42
CA ASP A 56 -6.96 0.89 8.47
C ASP A 56 -5.91 1.94 8.11
N ARG A 57 -4.75 1.53 7.60
CA ARG A 57 -3.71 2.46 7.14
C ARG A 57 -4.21 3.33 5.99
N ARG A 58 -4.95 2.75 5.07
CA ARG A 58 -5.53 3.49 3.96
C ARG A 58 -6.45 4.60 4.47
N GLU A 59 -7.29 4.29 5.44
CA GLU A 59 -8.19 5.28 6.02
C GLU A 59 -7.43 6.37 6.78
N ILE A 60 -6.42 6.00 7.54
CA ILE A 60 -5.57 6.97 8.25
C ILE A 60 -4.90 7.91 7.24
N PHE A 61 -4.38 7.38 6.14
CA PHE A 61 -3.77 8.20 5.10
C PHE A 61 -4.79 9.13 4.44
N ARG A 62 -6.00 8.63 4.15
CA ARG A 62 -7.04 9.47 3.55
C ARG A 62 -7.38 10.66 4.44
N GLN A 63 -7.53 10.42 5.73
CA GLN A 63 -7.84 11.50 6.68
C GLN A 63 -6.68 12.47 6.82
N ALA A 64 -5.45 11.97 6.92
CA ALA A 64 -4.28 12.82 7.09
C ALA A 64 -3.97 13.66 5.85
N SER A 65 -4.11 13.09 4.67
CA SER A 65 -3.82 13.78 3.40
C SER A 65 -4.99 14.61 2.89
N ASN A 66 -6.19 14.31 3.35
CA ASN A 66 -7.43 14.93 2.87
C ASN A 66 -7.60 14.84 1.35
N THR A 67 -7.06 13.78 0.76
CA THR A 67 -7.11 13.59 -0.69
C THR A 67 -8.48 13.06 -1.14
N SER A 68 -8.92 13.49 -2.33
CA SER A 68 -10.09 12.92 -3.00
C SER A 68 -9.71 11.88 -4.07
N LYS A 69 -8.42 11.63 -4.27
CA LYS A 69 -7.95 10.64 -5.23
C LYS A 69 -8.31 9.23 -4.78
N ALA A 70 -8.43 8.29 -5.73
CA ALA A 70 -8.61 6.89 -5.41
C ALA A 70 -7.34 6.35 -4.76
N LEU A 71 -7.49 5.60 -3.66
CA LEU A 71 -6.37 5.00 -2.95
C LEU A 71 -6.36 3.50 -3.25
N HIS A 72 -5.34 3.05 -3.97
CA HIS A 72 -5.20 1.64 -4.35
C HIS A 72 -4.16 0.96 -3.47
N LEU A 73 -4.55 -0.16 -2.85
CA LEU A 73 -3.62 -1.02 -2.14
C LEU A 73 -2.80 -1.79 -3.17
N THR A 74 -1.49 -1.67 -3.09
CA THR A 74 -0.57 -2.24 -4.07
C THR A 74 0.50 -3.04 -3.34
N PHE A 75 0.75 -4.27 -3.80
CA PHE A 75 1.86 -5.07 -3.29
C PHE A 75 3.01 -5.05 -4.28
N VAL A 76 4.20 -4.77 -3.76
CA VAL A 76 5.46 -4.92 -4.50
C VAL A 76 6.13 -6.17 -3.99
N THR A 77 6.18 -7.23 -4.80
CA THR A 77 6.66 -8.53 -4.37
C THR A 77 7.68 -9.09 -5.35
N ALA A 78 8.52 -9.99 -4.84
CA ALA A 78 9.42 -10.78 -5.68
C ALA A 78 8.76 -12.06 -6.21
N ALA A 79 7.79 -12.60 -5.49
CA ALA A 79 7.20 -13.92 -5.77
C ALA A 79 5.68 -13.90 -5.93
N GLY A 80 5.06 -12.72 -5.88
CA GLY A 80 3.61 -12.58 -6.05
C GLY A 80 2.82 -12.79 -4.77
N ILE A 81 1.51 -12.79 -4.91
CA ILE A 81 0.54 -12.95 -3.82
C ILE A 81 -0.21 -14.26 -4.03
N LYS A 82 -0.40 -15.02 -2.97
CA LYS A 82 -1.22 -16.23 -3.03
C LYS A 82 -2.67 -15.87 -3.35
N LYS A 83 -3.29 -16.66 -4.20
CA LYS A 83 -4.71 -16.51 -4.51
C LYS A 83 -5.55 -17.00 -3.34
N ASN A 84 -6.29 -16.09 -2.75
CA ASN A 84 -7.21 -16.38 -1.65
C ASN A 84 -8.33 -15.32 -1.63
N ALA A 85 -9.21 -15.40 -0.63
CA ALA A 85 -10.36 -14.50 -0.55
C ALA A 85 -9.96 -13.01 -0.40
N GLN A 86 -8.79 -12.73 0.16
CA GLN A 86 -8.31 -11.36 0.41
C GLN A 86 -7.67 -10.72 -0.82
N GLU A 87 -7.26 -11.52 -1.81
CA GLU A 87 -6.61 -11.02 -3.02
C GLU A 87 -7.47 -9.98 -3.76
N GLY A 88 -8.78 -10.17 -3.78
CA GLY A 88 -9.70 -9.28 -4.47
C GLY A 88 -9.72 -7.85 -3.90
N MET A 89 -9.22 -7.64 -2.70
CA MET A 89 -9.15 -6.31 -2.08
C MET A 89 -7.87 -5.56 -2.43
N ILE A 90 -6.95 -6.21 -3.13
CA ILE A 90 -5.69 -5.60 -3.58
C ILE A 90 -5.89 -5.15 -5.02
N GLN A 91 -5.83 -3.84 -5.26
CA GLN A 91 -6.10 -3.26 -6.56
C GLN A 91 -4.98 -3.53 -7.56
N SER A 92 -3.76 -3.69 -7.10
CA SER A 92 -2.65 -3.97 -8.00
C SER A 92 -1.54 -4.75 -7.30
N GLU A 93 -0.79 -5.47 -8.12
CA GLU A 93 0.39 -6.21 -7.72
C GLU A 93 1.51 -5.86 -8.69
N VAL A 94 2.67 -5.50 -8.16
CA VAL A 94 3.80 -5.04 -8.96
C VAL A 94 5.01 -5.88 -8.61
N GLY A 95 5.67 -6.45 -9.61
CA GLY A 95 6.96 -7.11 -9.43
C GLY A 95 8.08 -6.08 -9.26
N LEU A 96 9.20 -6.49 -8.69
CA LEU A 96 10.34 -5.59 -8.50
C LEU A 96 10.84 -5.01 -9.82
N ASP A 97 10.84 -5.82 -10.89
CA ASP A 97 11.27 -5.37 -12.21
C ASP A 97 10.37 -4.27 -12.76
N ASP A 98 9.07 -4.40 -12.53
CA ASP A 98 8.10 -3.38 -12.95
C ASP A 98 8.32 -2.06 -12.22
N LEU A 99 8.65 -2.14 -10.93
CA LEU A 99 8.88 -0.96 -10.10
C LEU A 99 10.07 -0.14 -10.61
N PHE A 100 11.13 -0.80 -11.04
CA PHE A 100 12.32 -0.14 -11.53
C PHE A 100 12.28 0.17 -13.03
N GLY A 101 11.20 -0.21 -13.70
CA GLY A 101 11.03 0.08 -15.12
C GLY A 101 11.98 -0.68 -16.03
N GLU A 102 12.68 -1.66 -15.51
CA GLU A 102 13.61 -2.47 -16.29
C GLU A 102 12.92 -3.67 -16.89
N LYS A 103 12.36 -3.47 -18.05
CA LYS A 103 11.99 -4.58 -18.92
C LYS A 103 13.08 -4.71 -19.97
N VAL A 104 13.90 -5.67 -19.76
CA VAL A 104 14.89 -6.03 -20.75
C VAL A 104 14.25 -6.93 -21.80
#